data_fd4c5a398e612ae26320d1008482d00b
#
_entry.id   fd4c5a398e612ae26320d1008482d00b
#
_cell.length_a   1.000
_cell.length_b   1.000
_cell.length_c   1.000
_cell.angle_alpha   90.00
_cell.angle_beta   90.00
_cell.angle_gamma   90.00
#
_symmetry.space_group_name_H-M   'P 1'
#
loop_
_entity.id
_entity.type
_entity.pdbx_description
1 polymer ?
#
loop_
_entity_poly.entity_id
_entity_poly.type
_entity_poly.pdbx_seq_one_letter_code
_entity_poly.pdbx_strand_id
1 'polypeptide(L)'
;MRFFEFNQSINEGGKSSGRRYNSEIAILCAIADADMSAFDPANPEQSIPADRLEKSDATYKDIKKLLVPNYDQALFQFWYKKGLAYKDAINNKLADYESQIGQVNWAGGKNQADNAADVGFVGSDVAGISIKAEGGITLANLTPKALGLTPDKGNDIFYHYAQDEFKDMKTKIFTDLLNQAKEQPGQVIAPGSDKYTIVYDENADKFTCTGKKKITADENTILNAVAKNSPWQRVFGDWFQANWQAKKAYATPLFTKIAREFETTIEQHLQQNSSLANMLRFSDKPYFYLSTSGLYFVPSISEVQDLALRGLKYGTPDGTGQLFVAQLARPDSEAVAELDIYVRYANGMFETNPTVRVQTLRNPQYIGWEKLA
;
A
#
# COMPACT_ATOMS: atom_id res chain seq x y z
N MET A 1 6.84 17.26 21.75
CA MET A 1 7.41 16.38 20.71
C MET A 1 6.49 16.45 19.50
N ARG A 2 6.94 17.02 18.39
CA ARG A 2 6.08 17.35 17.25
C ARG A 2 5.85 16.12 16.40
N PHE A 3 4.61 15.80 16.12
CA PHE A 3 4.13 14.69 15.28
C PHE A 3 4.74 14.65 13.84
N PHE A 4 5.39 15.72 13.42
CA PHE A 4 5.96 15.87 12.07
C PHE A 4 7.27 15.12 11.84
N GLU A 5 8.03 14.80 12.88
CA GLU A 5 9.31 14.07 12.73
C GLU A 5 9.13 12.56 12.55
N PHE A 6 7.94 12.03 12.87
CA PHE A 6 7.64 10.60 12.72
C PHE A 6 7.37 10.17 11.28
N ASN A 7 7.03 11.10 10.41
CA ASN A 7 6.62 10.80 9.01
C ASN A 7 7.77 10.72 7.99
N GLN A 8 8.99 11.14 8.33
CA GLN A 8 10.10 11.18 7.36
C GLN A 8 10.88 9.86 7.18
N SER A 9 10.61 8.82 7.99
CA SER A 9 11.36 7.55 7.93
C SER A 9 10.63 6.38 7.27
N ILE A 10 9.59 6.62 6.46
CA ILE A 10 8.64 5.59 6.00
C ILE A 10 9.06 4.84 4.71
N ASN A 11 10.26 5.03 4.18
CA ASN A 11 10.61 4.54 2.83
C ASN A 11 11.54 3.32 2.76
N GLU A 12 11.59 2.44 3.77
CA GLU A 12 12.37 1.21 3.65
C GLU A 12 11.51 -0.03 3.96
N GLY A 13 11.33 -0.89 2.96
CA GLY A 13 10.45 -2.07 3.02
C GLY A 13 10.76 -3.12 4.12
N GLY A 14 11.84 -2.97 4.90
CA GLY A 14 12.15 -3.80 6.06
C GLY A 14 11.60 -3.27 7.38
N LYS A 15 11.33 -1.95 7.47
CA LYS A 15 10.80 -1.32 8.69
C LYS A 15 9.27 -1.41 8.80
N SER A 16 8.55 -1.69 7.71
CA SER A 16 7.09 -1.78 7.70
C SER A 16 6.57 -3.02 8.44
N SER A 17 7.25 -4.15 8.33
CA SER A 17 6.85 -5.39 9.03
C SER A 17 7.02 -5.29 10.54
N GLY A 18 8.08 -4.66 11.03
CA GLY A 18 8.30 -4.44 12.46
C GLY A 18 7.21 -3.58 13.09
N ARG A 19 6.81 -2.47 12.44
CA ARG A 19 5.71 -1.61 12.91
C ARG A 19 4.38 -2.36 12.97
N ARG A 20 4.11 -3.16 11.95
CA ARG A 20 2.91 -3.98 11.86
C ARG A 20 2.80 -4.94 13.03
N TYR A 21 3.84 -5.74 13.32
CA TYR A 21 3.79 -6.71 14.41
C TYR A 21 3.63 -6.04 15.78
N ASN A 22 4.32 -4.91 16.02
CA ASN A 22 4.15 -4.17 17.26
C ASN A 22 2.71 -3.67 17.44
N SER A 23 2.07 -3.13 16.41
CA SER A 23 0.70 -2.62 16.50
C SER A 23 -0.33 -3.75 16.67
N GLU A 24 -0.26 -4.80 15.86
CA GLU A 24 -1.22 -5.90 15.88
C GLU A 24 -1.18 -6.67 17.20
N ILE A 25 0.05 -7.02 17.68
CA ILE A 25 0.20 -7.78 18.91
C ILE A 25 -0.11 -6.93 20.15
N ALA A 26 0.19 -5.63 20.13
CA ALA A 26 -0.19 -4.73 21.22
C ALA A 26 -1.71 -4.61 21.37
N ILE A 27 -2.45 -4.52 20.26
CA ILE A 27 -3.93 -4.53 20.29
C ILE A 27 -4.45 -5.89 20.74
N LEU A 28 -3.88 -7.01 20.25
CA LEU A 28 -4.21 -8.34 20.74
C LEU A 28 -4.08 -8.43 22.27
N CYS A 29 -2.96 -7.95 22.83
CA CYS A 29 -2.71 -7.91 24.26
C CYS A 29 -3.76 -7.09 25.02
N ALA A 30 -4.12 -5.91 24.49
CA ALA A 30 -5.12 -5.04 25.12
C ALA A 30 -6.52 -5.69 25.14
N ILE A 31 -6.89 -6.37 24.07
CA ILE A 31 -8.19 -7.03 23.93
C ILE A 31 -8.24 -8.34 24.72
N ALA A 32 -7.13 -9.07 24.80
CA ALA A 32 -7.01 -10.32 25.56
C ALA A 32 -6.76 -10.14 27.07
N ASP A 33 -6.81 -8.91 27.58
CA ASP A 33 -6.57 -8.60 29.00
C ASP A 33 -5.17 -9.01 29.51
N ALA A 34 -4.14 -8.84 28.69
CA ALA A 34 -2.78 -9.17 29.06
C ALA A 34 -2.25 -8.32 30.22
N ASP A 35 -1.52 -8.95 31.13
CA ASP A 35 -0.77 -8.23 32.18
C ASP A 35 0.52 -7.66 31.61
N MET A 36 0.51 -6.35 31.38
CA MET A 36 1.64 -5.62 30.80
C MET A 36 2.74 -5.25 31.81
N SER A 37 2.54 -5.49 33.10
CA SER A 37 3.56 -5.21 34.11
C SER A 37 4.78 -6.10 33.95
N ALA A 38 4.61 -7.29 33.38
CA ALA A 38 5.64 -8.29 33.15
C ALA A 38 5.74 -8.72 31.67
N PHE A 39 5.22 -7.92 30.71
CA PHE A 39 5.23 -8.33 29.32
C PHE A 39 6.65 -8.42 28.75
N ASP A 40 7.02 -9.64 28.40
CA ASP A 40 8.24 -9.98 27.67
C ASP A 40 7.86 -10.68 26.36
N PRO A 41 8.21 -10.11 25.19
CA PRO A 41 7.89 -10.74 23.89
C PRO A 41 8.60 -12.10 23.69
N ALA A 42 9.64 -12.40 24.46
CA ALA A 42 10.29 -13.70 24.45
C ALA A 42 9.52 -14.74 25.29
N ASN A 43 8.67 -14.31 26.22
CA ASN A 43 7.89 -15.16 27.12
C ASN A 43 6.42 -14.66 27.20
N PRO A 44 5.70 -14.51 26.09
CA PRO A 44 4.36 -13.89 26.06
C PRO A 44 3.32 -14.65 26.88
N GLU A 45 3.52 -15.96 27.09
CA GLU A 45 2.66 -16.83 27.92
C GLU A 45 2.61 -16.43 29.41
N GLN A 46 3.56 -15.63 29.88
CA GLN A 46 3.55 -15.11 31.25
C GLN A 46 2.58 -13.94 31.42
N SER A 47 2.20 -13.28 30.32
CA SER A 47 1.42 -12.04 30.35
C SER A 47 0.08 -12.17 29.66
N ILE A 48 -0.05 -12.99 28.62
CA ILE A 48 -1.28 -13.13 27.85
C ILE A 48 -2.02 -14.40 28.31
N PRO A 49 -3.23 -14.31 28.85
CA PRO A 49 -3.97 -15.48 29.32
C PRO A 49 -4.29 -16.47 28.19
N ALA A 50 -3.99 -17.75 28.39
CA ALA A 50 -4.18 -18.79 27.38
C ALA A 50 -5.65 -19.02 27.03
N ASP A 51 -6.56 -18.86 27.98
CA ASP A 51 -8.00 -18.99 27.80
C ASP A 51 -8.63 -17.87 26.98
N ARG A 52 -7.92 -16.75 26.82
CA ARG A 52 -8.30 -15.63 25.95
C ARG A 52 -7.87 -15.83 24.50
N LEU A 53 -7.07 -16.83 24.18
CA LEU A 53 -6.56 -17.11 22.85
C LEU A 53 -7.14 -18.41 22.28
N GLU A 54 -7.63 -18.39 21.04
CA GLU A 54 -8.13 -19.58 20.34
C GLU A 54 -7.06 -20.68 20.18
N LYS A 55 -5.83 -20.26 19.87
CA LYS A 55 -4.67 -21.14 19.64
C LYS A 55 -3.45 -20.59 20.37
N SER A 56 -3.48 -20.65 21.70
CA SER A 56 -2.47 -20.00 22.55
C SER A 56 -1.04 -20.39 22.20
N ASP A 57 -0.72 -21.68 22.10
CA ASP A 57 0.64 -22.16 21.81
C ASP A 57 1.17 -21.66 20.45
N ALA A 58 0.32 -21.69 19.42
CA ALA A 58 0.68 -21.20 18.09
C ALA A 58 0.89 -19.68 18.11
N THR A 59 0.01 -18.94 18.79
CA THR A 59 0.09 -17.49 18.93
C THR A 59 1.36 -17.08 19.69
N TYR A 60 1.69 -17.72 20.80
CA TYR A 60 2.91 -17.45 21.55
C TYR A 60 4.16 -17.72 20.72
N LYS A 61 4.19 -18.83 19.97
CA LYS A 61 5.30 -19.16 19.07
C LYS A 61 5.49 -18.09 17.98
N ASP A 62 4.39 -17.63 17.39
CA ASP A 62 4.43 -16.61 16.34
C ASP A 62 4.85 -15.25 16.92
N ILE A 63 4.39 -14.86 18.10
CA ILE A 63 4.84 -13.67 18.82
C ILE A 63 6.35 -13.71 19.04
N LYS A 64 6.88 -14.81 19.62
CA LYS A 64 8.33 -14.98 19.83
C LYS A 64 9.11 -14.83 18.53
N LYS A 65 8.66 -15.46 17.46
CA LYS A 65 9.33 -15.45 16.16
C LYS A 65 9.33 -14.10 15.47
N LEU A 66 8.21 -13.39 15.51
CA LEU A 66 7.96 -12.19 14.68
C LEU A 66 8.16 -10.89 15.44
N LEU A 67 7.78 -10.83 16.72
CA LEU A 67 7.91 -9.62 17.52
C LEU A 67 9.31 -9.46 18.11
N VAL A 68 9.90 -10.50 18.68
CA VAL A 68 11.21 -10.38 19.35
C VAL A 68 12.28 -9.67 18.51
N PRO A 69 12.52 -10.04 17.23
CA PRO A 69 13.52 -9.36 16.41
C PRO A 69 13.14 -7.94 16.00
N ASN A 70 11.89 -7.54 16.21
CA ASN A 70 11.32 -6.27 15.75
C ASN A 70 10.70 -5.45 16.89
N TYR A 71 10.91 -5.83 18.15
CA TYR A 71 10.23 -5.21 19.28
C TYR A 71 10.68 -3.77 19.49
N ASP A 72 9.71 -2.88 19.42
CA ASP A 72 9.83 -1.47 19.75
C ASP A 72 8.89 -1.17 20.92
N GLN A 73 9.45 -1.07 22.12
CA GLN A 73 8.69 -0.88 23.35
C GLN A 73 7.81 0.36 23.31
N ALA A 74 8.30 1.46 22.77
CA ALA A 74 7.55 2.73 22.74
C ALA A 74 6.34 2.63 21.81
N LEU A 75 6.54 2.04 20.62
CA LEU A 75 5.48 1.81 19.64
C LEU A 75 4.45 0.80 20.15
N PHE A 76 4.92 -0.27 20.79
CA PHE A 76 4.05 -1.29 21.38
C PHE A 76 3.17 -0.70 22.48
N GLN A 77 3.75 0.06 23.41
CA GLN A 77 3.02 0.73 24.49
C GLN A 77 2.00 1.76 23.97
N PHE A 78 2.35 2.47 22.91
CA PHE A 78 1.41 3.38 22.25
C PHE A 78 0.14 2.66 21.79
N TRP A 79 0.31 1.55 21.05
CA TRP A 79 -0.83 0.78 20.51
C TRP A 79 -1.59 0.04 21.61
N TYR A 80 -0.92 -0.50 22.61
CA TYR A 80 -1.56 -1.14 23.76
C TYR A 80 -2.50 -0.16 24.49
N LYS A 81 -2.00 1.03 24.85
CA LYS A 81 -2.82 2.08 25.47
C LYS A 81 -4.00 2.48 24.60
N LYS A 82 -3.79 2.52 23.28
CA LYS A 82 -4.86 2.83 22.33
C LYS A 82 -5.92 1.72 22.32
N GLY A 83 -5.52 0.46 22.33
CA GLY A 83 -6.43 -0.68 22.45
C GLY A 83 -7.26 -0.64 23.72
N LEU A 84 -6.64 -0.35 24.86
CA LEU A 84 -7.36 -0.19 26.12
C LEU A 84 -8.36 0.98 26.09
N ALA A 85 -7.96 2.13 25.54
CA ALA A 85 -8.82 3.31 25.46
C ALA A 85 -10.09 3.07 24.59
N TYR A 86 -10.01 2.15 23.63
CA TYR A 86 -11.13 1.85 22.73
C TYR A 86 -11.94 0.60 23.11
N LYS A 87 -11.50 -0.13 24.12
CA LYS A 87 -12.12 -1.41 24.51
C LYS A 87 -13.59 -1.25 24.89
N ASP A 88 -13.94 -0.19 25.61
CA ASP A 88 -15.33 0.07 26.01
C ASP A 88 -16.19 0.41 24.78
N ALA A 89 -15.68 1.22 23.85
CA ALA A 89 -16.39 1.52 22.61
C ALA A 89 -16.61 0.27 21.74
N ILE A 90 -15.63 -0.63 21.70
CA ILE A 90 -15.73 -1.93 21.02
C ILE A 90 -16.80 -2.80 21.70
N ASN A 91 -16.76 -2.95 23.04
CA ASN A 91 -17.73 -3.76 23.77
C ASN A 91 -19.16 -3.23 23.62
N ASN A 92 -19.34 -1.91 23.70
CA ASN A 92 -20.65 -1.28 23.51
C ASN A 92 -21.20 -1.56 22.12
N LYS A 93 -20.32 -1.46 21.09
CA LYS A 93 -20.75 -1.73 19.71
C LYS A 93 -21.02 -3.20 19.47
N LEU A 94 -20.28 -4.11 20.08
CA LEU A 94 -20.53 -5.55 20.01
C LEU A 94 -21.91 -5.93 20.62
N ALA A 95 -22.36 -5.22 21.64
CA ALA A 95 -23.67 -5.45 22.23
C ALA A 95 -24.83 -5.21 21.24
N ASP A 96 -24.66 -4.27 20.27
CA ASP A 96 -25.64 -4.06 19.18
C ASP A 96 -25.80 -5.30 18.29
N TYR A 97 -24.82 -6.22 18.31
CA TYR A 97 -24.79 -7.47 17.55
C TYR A 97 -24.97 -8.69 18.45
N GLU A 98 -25.47 -8.52 19.65
CA GLU A 98 -25.63 -9.59 20.66
C GLU A 98 -24.32 -10.40 20.88
N SER A 99 -23.18 -9.73 20.69
CA SER A 99 -21.83 -10.31 20.71
C SER A 99 -21.02 -9.74 21.86
N GLN A 100 -19.99 -10.50 22.27
CA GLN A 100 -19.02 -10.10 23.28
C GLN A 100 -17.61 -10.59 22.88
N ILE A 101 -16.59 -9.98 23.47
CA ILE A 101 -15.21 -10.45 23.28
C ILE A 101 -15.01 -11.71 24.13
N GLY A 102 -15.04 -12.87 23.51
CA GLY A 102 -14.63 -14.14 24.09
C GLY A 102 -13.13 -14.39 23.88
N GLN A 103 -12.81 -15.44 23.15
CA GLN A 103 -11.44 -15.67 22.69
C GLN A 103 -11.13 -14.81 21.47
N VAL A 104 -9.85 -14.50 21.31
CA VAL A 104 -9.33 -13.80 20.13
C VAL A 104 -8.30 -14.65 19.41
N ASN A 105 -8.14 -14.41 18.13
CA ASN A 105 -7.06 -14.97 17.35
C ASN A 105 -6.24 -13.86 16.67
N TRP A 106 -4.99 -14.17 16.34
CA TRP A 106 -4.14 -13.29 15.57
C TRP A 106 -3.89 -13.90 14.18
N ALA A 107 -4.31 -13.20 13.15
CA ALA A 107 -4.15 -13.66 11.77
C ALA A 107 -2.70 -13.69 11.29
N GLY A 108 -1.78 -13.02 12.00
CA GLY A 108 -0.33 -13.21 11.90
C GLY A 108 0.31 -13.07 10.52
N GLY A 109 -0.32 -12.36 9.61
CA GLY A 109 0.21 -12.21 8.24
C GLY A 109 -0.06 -13.38 7.31
N LYS A 110 -0.77 -14.41 7.74
CA LYS A 110 -1.23 -15.51 6.89
C LYS A 110 -2.61 -15.18 6.33
N ASN A 111 -2.69 -15.02 5.01
CA ASN A 111 -3.92 -14.89 4.20
C ASN A 111 -4.94 -13.86 4.71
N GLN A 112 -4.65 -12.59 4.52
CA GLN A 112 -5.65 -11.51 4.66
C GLN A 112 -6.70 -11.50 3.53
N ALA A 113 -6.65 -12.45 2.60
CA ALA A 113 -7.61 -12.50 1.48
C ALA A 113 -9.03 -12.79 1.97
N ASP A 114 -9.16 -13.62 3.01
CA ASP A 114 -10.46 -14.12 3.48
C ASP A 114 -10.88 -13.55 4.84
N ASN A 115 -10.04 -12.75 5.50
CA ASN A 115 -10.37 -12.17 6.80
C ASN A 115 -9.98 -10.68 6.85
N ALA A 116 -10.97 -9.82 7.03
CA ALA A 116 -10.76 -8.38 7.14
C ALA A 116 -10.03 -7.96 8.43
N ALA A 117 -9.99 -8.83 9.45
CA ALA A 117 -9.44 -8.54 10.77
C ALA A 117 -8.01 -9.06 10.96
N ASP A 118 -7.14 -8.25 11.54
CA ASP A 118 -5.80 -8.63 12.00
C ASP A 118 -5.86 -9.33 13.38
N VAL A 119 -6.82 -8.92 14.22
CA VAL A 119 -7.21 -9.56 15.48
C VAL A 119 -8.67 -9.98 15.38
N GLY A 120 -8.93 -11.27 15.26
CA GLY A 120 -10.27 -11.83 15.08
C GLY A 120 -10.98 -12.12 16.40
N PHE A 121 -12.31 -12.00 16.42
CA PHE A 121 -13.19 -12.38 17.55
C PHE A 121 -13.81 -13.73 17.28
N VAL A 122 -13.43 -14.73 18.08
CA VAL A 122 -13.87 -16.11 17.88
C VAL A 122 -15.33 -16.28 18.29
N GLY A 123 -16.14 -16.84 17.39
CA GLY A 123 -17.57 -17.09 17.65
C GLY A 123 -18.46 -15.85 17.62
N SER A 124 -17.94 -14.68 17.28
CA SER A 124 -18.70 -13.42 17.17
C SER A 124 -19.28 -13.23 15.77
N ASP A 125 -20.39 -12.48 15.67
CA ASP A 125 -20.92 -11.99 14.40
C ASP A 125 -20.16 -10.78 13.86
N VAL A 126 -19.25 -10.21 14.65
CA VAL A 126 -18.27 -9.20 14.23
C VAL A 126 -16.94 -9.88 14.02
N ALA A 127 -16.29 -9.66 12.87
CA ALA A 127 -15.08 -10.37 12.47
C ALA A 127 -13.88 -10.08 13.39
N GLY A 128 -13.77 -8.87 13.92
CA GLY A 128 -12.65 -8.45 14.76
C GLY A 128 -12.14 -7.04 14.46
N ILE A 129 -10.83 -6.82 14.56
CA ILE A 129 -10.20 -5.51 14.40
C ILE A 129 -9.16 -5.56 13.27
N SER A 130 -9.31 -4.72 12.25
CA SER A 130 -8.28 -4.44 11.26
C SER A 130 -7.44 -3.25 11.72
N ILE A 131 -6.12 -3.40 11.74
CA ILE A 131 -5.20 -2.43 12.33
C ILE A 131 -4.32 -1.82 11.26
N LYS A 132 -4.26 -0.49 11.21
CA LYS A 132 -3.39 0.24 10.30
C LYS A 132 -2.48 1.16 11.10
N ALA A 133 -1.20 0.82 11.09
CA ALA A 133 -0.18 1.57 11.83
C ALA A 133 0.16 2.94 11.20
N GLU A 134 -0.33 3.20 10.00
CA GLU A 134 -0.16 4.46 9.29
C GLU A 134 -1.34 5.41 9.55
N GLY A 135 -1.10 6.71 9.39
CA GLY A 135 -2.15 7.72 9.50
C GLY A 135 -3.11 7.68 8.31
N GLY A 136 -4.39 7.91 8.58
CA GLY A 136 -5.45 7.89 7.60
C GLY A 136 -6.03 6.49 7.33
N ILE A 137 -7.10 6.45 6.54
CA ILE A 137 -7.77 5.21 6.18
C ILE A 137 -7.11 4.67 4.92
N THR A 138 -6.25 3.65 5.06
CA THR A 138 -5.67 2.91 3.94
C THR A 138 -6.41 1.57 3.80
N LEU A 139 -7.17 1.40 2.73
CA LEU A 139 -8.04 0.24 2.56
C LEU A 139 -7.28 -0.95 1.98
N ALA A 140 -6.68 -0.79 0.80
CA ALA A 140 -6.08 -1.92 0.11
C ALA A 140 -4.90 -1.55 -0.79
N ASN A 141 -4.02 -2.54 -0.99
CA ASN A 141 -3.16 -2.59 -2.16
C ASN A 141 -3.79 -3.61 -3.12
N LEU A 142 -4.18 -3.17 -4.29
CA LEU A 142 -4.85 -3.98 -5.29
C LEU A 142 -3.94 -4.16 -6.52
N THR A 143 -4.30 -5.10 -7.36
CA THR A 143 -3.73 -5.19 -8.71
C THR A 143 -4.50 -4.27 -9.66
N PRO A 144 -3.92 -3.82 -10.77
CA PRO A 144 -4.64 -3.05 -11.78
C PRO A 144 -5.90 -3.74 -12.30
N LYS A 145 -5.88 -5.08 -12.37
CA LYS A 145 -7.05 -5.90 -12.74
C LYS A 145 -8.26 -5.64 -11.84
N ALA A 146 -8.05 -5.35 -10.57
CA ALA A 146 -9.14 -5.02 -9.65
C ALA A 146 -9.84 -3.69 -9.96
N LEU A 147 -9.28 -2.89 -10.88
CA LEU A 147 -9.88 -1.67 -11.43
C LEU A 147 -10.31 -1.82 -12.89
N GLY A 148 -10.33 -3.04 -13.42
CA GLY A 148 -10.59 -3.27 -14.84
C GLY A 148 -9.43 -2.93 -15.77
N LEU A 149 -8.31 -2.46 -15.24
CA LEU A 149 -7.11 -2.16 -16.02
C LEU A 149 -6.35 -3.47 -16.32
N THR A 150 -6.72 -4.13 -17.41
CA THR A 150 -6.10 -5.39 -17.83
C THR A 150 -5.37 -5.19 -19.15
N PRO A 151 -4.07 -5.45 -19.18
CA PRO A 151 -3.36 -5.49 -20.46
C PRO A 151 -3.73 -6.75 -21.24
N ASP A 152 -3.81 -6.64 -22.55
CA ASP A 152 -3.94 -7.79 -23.42
C ASP A 152 -2.69 -8.68 -23.33
N LYS A 153 -2.87 -9.97 -22.99
CA LYS A 153 -1.87 -11.05 -23.09
C LYS A 153 -0.47 -10.72 -22.55
N GLY A 154 -0.41 -10.21 -21.32
CA GLY A 154 0.87 -10.07 -20.59
C GLY A 154 1.71 -8.85 -20.97
N ASN A 155 1.17 -7.92 -21.74
CA ASN A 155 1.81 -6.63 -21.98
C ASN A 155 1.65 -5.71 -20.75
N ASP A 156 2.61 -4.82 -20.57
CA ASP A 156 2.52 -3.75 -19.58
C ASP A 156 1.31 -2.86 -19.88
N ILE A 157 0.62 -2.38 -18.85
CA ILE A 157 -0.55 -1.51 -18.98
C ILE A 157 -0.23 -0.27 -19.82
N PHE A 158 0.94 0.33 -19.67
CA PHE A 158 1.34 1.46 -20.49
C PHE A 158 1.50 1.10 -21.96
N TYR A 159 2.02 -0.07 -22.27
CA TYR A 159 2.08 -0.53 -23.67
C TYR A 159 0.71 -0.77 -24.27
N HIS A 160 -0.28 -1.10 -23.46
CA HIS A 160 -1.64 -1.25 -23.95
C HIS A 160 -2.29 0.10 -24.29
N TYR A 161 -2.17 1.08 -23.39
CA TYR A 161 -2.88 2.36 -23.53
C TYR A 161 -2.10 3.47 -24.24
N ALA A 162 -0.77 3.40 -24.27
CA ALA A 162 0.09 4.45 -24.82
C ALA A 162 1.47 3.92 -25.22
N GLN A 163 1.52 2.96 -26.14
CA GLN A 163 2.75 2.27 -26.52
C GLN A 163 3.82 3.24 -27.04
N ASP A 164 3.46 4.10 -27.98
CA ASP A 164 4.43 4.98 -28.63
C ASP A 164 4.94 6.05 -27.66
N GLU A 165 4.04 6.67 -26.91
CA GLU A 165 4.39 7.69 -25.93
C GLU A 165 5.27 7.14 -24.81
N PHE A 166 5.01 5.91 -24.40
CA PHE A 166 5.81 5.25 -23.38
C PHE A 166 7.20 4.89 -23.89
N LYS A 167 7.29 4.45 -25.13
CA LYS A 167 8.57 4.20 -25.81
C LYS A 167 9.36 5.50 -25.99
N ASP A 168 8.72 6.56 -26.46
CA ASP A 168 9.34 7.87 -26.68
C ASP A 168 9.84 8.46 -25.34
N MET A 169 9.05 8.38 -24.29
CA MET A 169 9.46 8.81 -22.96
C MET A 169 10.71 8.05 -22.48
N LYS A 170 10.74 6.73 -22.62
CA LYS A 170 11.90 5.92 -22.25
C LYS A 170 13.12 6.28 -23.09
N THR A 171 12.97 6.40 -24.40
CA THR A 171 14.04 6.76 -25.31
C THR A 171 14.65 8.11 -24.91
N LYS A 172 13.81 9.10 -24.64
CA LYS A 172 14.26 10.43 -24.23
C LYS A 172 15.05 10.38 -22.92
N ILE A 173 14.56 9.68 -21.91
CA ILE A 173 15.26 9.52 -20.63
C ILE A 173 16.63 8.86 -20.83
N PHE A 174 16.69 7.81 -21.66
CA PHE A 174 17.94 7.10 -21.93
C PHE A 174 18.93 8.00 -22.66
N THR A 175 18.48 8.71 -23.71
CA THR A 175 19.30 9.65 -24.47
C THR A 175 19.87 10.75 -23.57
N ASP A 176 19.04 11.36 -22.71
CA ASP A 176 19.48 12.43 -21.82
C ASP A 176 20.56 11.93 -20.83
N LEU A 177 20.40 10.71 -20.31
CA LEU A 177 21.40 10.13 -19.40
C LEU A 177 22.70 9.73 -20.10
N LEU A 178 22.62 9.18 -21.32
CA LEU A 178 23.80 8.87 -22.11
C LEU A 178 24.57 10.14 -22.54
N ASN A 179 23.85 11.20 -22.90
CA ASN A 179 24.47 12.50 -23.19
C ASN A 179 25.20 13.06 -21.98
N GLN A 180 24.59 12.99 -20.80
CA GLN A 180 25.24 13.38 -19.55
C GLN A 180 26.56 12.61 -19.31
N ALA A 181 26.58 11.29 -19.61
CA ALA A 181 27.79 10.49 -19.51
C ALA A 181 28.85 10.88 -20.55
N LYS A 182 28.48 11.26 -21.79
CA LYS A 182 29.36 11.74 -22.83
C LYS A 182 30.02 13.10 -22.51
N GLU A 183 29.30 13.96 -21.77
CA GLU A 183 29.85 15.25 -21.32
C GLU A 183 30.98 15.09 -20.30
N GLN A 184 31.13 13.91 -19.69
CA GLN A 184 32.12 13.61 -18.67
C GLN A 184 32.84 12.27 -18.94
N PRO A 185 33.59 12.11 -20.03
CA PRO A 185 34.20 10.84 -20.41
C PRO A 185 35.13 10.31 -19.30
N GLY A 186 35.06 9.02 -19.03
CA GLY A 186 35.86 8.35 -18.02
C GLY A 186 35.40 8.61 -16.57
N GLN A 187 34.49 9.54 -16.34
CA GLN A 187 33.97 9.79 -15.02
C GLN A 187 32.80 8.83 -14.68
N VAL A 188 32.70 8.48 -13.40
CA VAL A 188 31.61 7.68 -12.89
C VAL A 188 30.40 8.57 -12.62
N ILE A 189 29.33 8.35 -13.35
CA ILE A 189 28.04 9.00 -13.10
C ILE A 189 27.20 8.05 -12.27
N ALA A 190 26.83 8.48 -11.06
CA ALA A 190 25.94 7.78 -10.15
C ALA A 190 24.62 8.58 -10.06
N PRO A 191 23.68 8.37 -10.97
CA PRO A 191 22.54 9.28 -11.14
C PRO A 191 21.53 9.28 -10.00
N GLY A 192 21.68 8.40 -9.00
CA GLY A 192 20.70 8.36 -7.93
C GLY A 192 21.03 7.47 -6.75
N SER A 193 21.98 6.58 -6.90
CA SER A 193 22.55 5.80 -5.82
C SER A 193 23.87 5.20 -6.28
N ASP A 194 24.82 4.99 -5.36
CA ASP A 194 26.08 4.29 -5.64
C ASP A 194 25.91 2.85 -6.15
N LYS A 195 24.68 2.38 -6.21
CA LYS A 195 24.33 1.03 -6.60
C LYS A 195 24.38 0.78 -8.09
N TYR A 196 24.14 1.82 -8.90
CA TYR A 196 24.21 1.75 -10.34
C TYR A 196 24.97 2.96 -10.87
N THR A 197 26.01 2.70 -11.65
CA THR A 197 26.87 3.74 -12.20
C THR A 197 27.01 3.56 -13.71
N ILE A 198 27.20 4.67 -14.41
CA ILE A 198 27.49 4.69 -15.86
C ILE A 198 28.83 5.38 -16.06
N VAL A 199 29.66 4.79 -16.92
CA VAL A 199 30.90 5.40 -17.40
C VAL A 199 30.90 5.34 -18.93
N TYR A 200 31.20 6.45 -19.56
CA TYR A 200 31.45 6.51 -21.01
C TYR A 200 32.95 6.43 -21.29
N ASP A 201 33.36 5.49 -22.14
CA ASP A 201 34.71 5.34 -22.65
C ASP A 201 34.75 5.96 -24.06
N GLU A 202 35.35 7.11 -24.18
CA GLU A 202 35.48 7.87 -25.45
C GLU A 202 36.31 7.12 -26.47
N ASN A 203 37.36 6.38 -26.07
CA ASN A 203 38.24 5.66 -27.00
C ASN A 203 37.54 4.43 -27.60
N ALA A 204 36.68 3.79 -26.86
CA ALA A 204 35.93 2.61 -27.29
C ALA A 204 34.55 2.98 -27.87
N ASP A 205 34.09 4.22 -27.70
CA ASP A 205 32.71 4.68 -27.96
C ASP A 205 31.67 3.77 -27.33
N LYS A 206 31.86 3.45 -26.03
CA LYS A 206 31.01 2.54 -25.31
C LYS A 206 30.67 3.03 -23.92
N PHE A 207 29.49 2.67 -23.48
CA PHE A 207 29.03 2.89 -22.11
C PHE A 207 29.17 1.60 -21.30
N THR A 208 29.72 1.73 -20.11
CA THR A 208 29.74 0.65 -19.12
C THR A 208 28.83 0.99 -17.97
N CYS A 209 27.85 0.13 -17.75
CA CYS A 209 27.01 0.19 -16.58
C CYS A 209 27.46 -0.82 -15.55
N THR A 210 27.62 -0.37 -14.32
CA THR A 210 27.96 -1.22 -13.17
C THR A 210 26.80 -1.23 -12.19
N GLY A 211 26.35 -2.43 -11.81
CA GLY A 211 25.30 -2.69 -10.84
C GLY A 211 25.49 -4.11 -10.31
N LYS A 212 24.42 -4.90 -10.23
CA LYS A 212 24.54 -6.34 -9.92
C LYS A 212 25.40 -7.10 -10.94
N LYS A 213 25.48 -6.59 -12.17
CA LYS A 213 26.36 -7.08 -13.25
C LYS A 213 26.95 -5.89 -13.97
N LYS A 214 28.17 -6.03 -14.43
CA LYS A 214 28.81 -5.08 -15.33
C LYS A 214 28.42 -5.38 -16.76
N ILE A 215 27.91 -4.37 -17.49
CA ILE A 215 27.43 -4.49 -18.87
C ILE A 215 28.03 -3.34 -19.67
N THR A 216 28.59 -3.67 -20.83
CA THR A 216 29.16 -2.68 -21.76
C THR A 216 28.43 -2.79 -23.10
N ALA A 217 28.00 -1.65 -23.65
CA ALA A 217 27.36 -1.56 -24.95
C ALA A 217 27.56 -0.19 -25.59
N ASP A 218 27.39 -0.11 -26.90
CA ASP A 218 27.28 1.15 -27.65
C ASP A 218 25.86 1.76 -27.44
N GLU A 219 25.75 3.05 -27.78
CA GLU A 219 24.51 3.82 -27.65
C GLU A 219 23.33 3.17 -28.39
N ASN A 220 23.56 2.75 -29.64
CA ASN A 220 22.50 2.18 -30.46
C ASN A 220 21.96 0.87 -29.84
N THR A 221 22.86 0.05 -29.33
CA THR A 221 22.48 -1.18 -28.60
C THR A 221 21.63 -0.86 -27.37
N ILE A 222 22.01 0.18 -26.61
CA ILE A 222 21.26 0.62 -25.42
C ILE A 222 19.90 1.16 -25.82
N LEU A 223 19.82 2.07 -26.79
CA LEU A 223 18.56 2.66 -27.24
C LEU A 223 17.61 1.61 -27.85
N ASN A 224 18.15 0.65 -28.60
CA ASN A 224 17.36 -0.48 -29.13
C ASN A 224 16.85 -1.43 -28.01
N ALA A 225 17.49 -1.43 -26.86
CA ALA A 225 17.04 -2.19 -25.69
C ALA A 225 15.93 -1.50 -24.89
N VAL A 226 15.60 -0.24 -25.17
CA VAL A 226 14.59 0.56 -24.45
C VAL A 226 13.22 -0.11 -24.45
N ALA A 227 12.83 -0.75 -25.55
CA ALA A 227 11.55 -1.43 -25.68
C ALA A 227 11.54 -2.85 -25.10
N LYS A 228 12.68 -3.36 -24.59
CA LYS A 228 12.84 -4.73 -24.11
C LYS A 228 13.16 -4.73 -22.62
N ASN A 229 12.73 -5.76 -21.92
CA ASN A 229 13.16 -5.96 -20.54
C ASN A 229 14.66 -6.33 -20.53
N SER A 230 15.51 -5.33 -20.32
CA SER A 230 16.96 -5.46 -20.37
C SER A 230 17.61 -4.99 -19.06
N PRO A 231 18.84 -5.42 -18.75
CA PRO A 231 19.56 -4.92 -17.59
C PRO A 231 19.74 -3.39 -17.57
N TRP A 232 19.78 -2.75 -18.74
CA TRP A 232 19.82 -1.30 -18.87
C TRP A 232 18.57 -0.62 -18.32
N GLN A 233 17.40 -1.22 -18.47
CA GLN A 233 16.16 -0.68 -17.90
C GLN A 233 16.21 -0.55 -16.37
N ARG A 234 16.92 -1.45 -15.68
CA ARG A 234 17.07 -1.37 -14.22
C ARG A 234 17.91 -0.18 -13.80
N VAL A 235 18.98 0.06 -14.52
CA VAL A 235 19.86 1.20 -14.27
C VAL A 235 19.13 2.51 -14.44
N PHE A 236 18.46 2.66 -15.56
CA PHE A 236 17.70 3.87 -15.88
C PHE A 236 16.47 4.02 -14.98
N GLY A 237 15.85 2.92 -14.61
CA GLY A 237 14.73 2.91 -13.66
C GLY A 237 15.16 3.43 -12.28
N ASP A 238 16.31 3.01 -11.77
CA ASP A 238 16.84 3.48 -10.49
C ASP A 238 17.24 4.96 -10.57
N TRP A 239 17.86 5.39 -11.66
CA TRP A 239 18.11 6.81 -11.88
C TRP A 239 16.83 7.63 -11.93
N PHE A 240 15.85 7.18 -12.69
CA PHE A 240 14.56 7.85 -12.80
C PHE A 240 13.83 7.92 -11.45
N GLN A 241 13.92 6.87 -10.64
CA GLN A 241 13.39 6.86 -9.28
C GLN A 241 14.07 7.88 -8.36
N ALA A 242 15.36 8.00 -8.45
CA ALA A 242 16.13 8.90 -7.61
C ALA A 242 15.99 10.37 -8.02
N ASN A 243 15.66 10.62 -9.28
CA ASN A 243 15.53 11.97 -9.82
C ASN A 243 14.07 12.41 -9.92
N TRP A 244 13.56 13.02 -8.84
CA TRP A 244 12.17 13.47 -8.77
C TRP A 244 11.79 14.50 -9.85
N GLN A 245 12.69 15.41 -10.20
CA GLN A 245 12.43 16.41 -11.23
C GLN A 245 12.30 15.76 -12.61
N ALA A 246 13.17 14.81 -12.91
CA ALA A 246 13.06 14.03 -14.14
C ALA A 246 11.74 13.24 -14.18
N LYS A 247 11.35 12.57 -13.08
CA LYS A 247 10.06 11.89 -13.00
C LYS A 247 8.90 12.80 -13.35
N LYS A 248 8.85 13.96 -12.76
CA LYS A 248 7.78 14.93 -13.01
C LYS A 248 7.77 15.39 -14.45
N ALA A 249 8.93 15.69 -15.02
CA ALA A 249 9.04 16.19 -16.39
C ALA A 249 8.63 15.16 -17.45
N TYR A 250 9.02 13.90 -17.27
CA TYR A 250 8.81 12.86 -18.29
C TYR A 250 7.50 12.08 -18.06
N ALA A 251 7.15 11.76 -16.84
CA ALA A 251 6.00 10.90 -16.55
C ALA A 251 4.65 11.66 -16.54
N THR A 252 4.64 12.92 -16.10
CA THR A 252 3.37 13.68 -16.01
C THR A 252 2.67 13.83 -17.36
N PRO A 253 3.35 14.16 -18.50
CA PRO A 253 2.68 14.22 -19.78
C PRO A 253 2.04 12.90 -20.21
N LEU A 254 2.74 11.77 -19.98
CA LEU A 254 2.20 10.45 -20.28
C LEU A 254 0.99 10.14 -19.42
N PHE A 255 1.07 10.35 -18.10
CA PHE A 255 -0.05 10.13 -17.20
C PHE A 255 -1.27 10.97 -17.56
N THR A 256 -1.05 12.23 -17.92
CA THR A 256 -2.15 13.11 -18.34
C THR A 256 -2.82 12.61 -19.61
N LYS A 257 -2.04 12.13 -20.57
CA LYS A 257 -2.56 11.63 -21.85
C LYS A 257 -3.47 10.42 -21.67
N ILE A 258 -3.06 9.44 -20.88
CA ILE A 258 -3.82 8.19 -20.68
C ILE A 258 -4.86 8.31 -19.56
N ALA A 259 -4.89 9.43 -18.84
CA ALA A 259 -5.76 9.61 -17.68
C ALA A 259 -7.24 9.40 -18.01
N ARG A 260 -7.69 9.93 -19.14
CA ARG A 260 -9.11 9.84 -19.55
C ARG A 260 -9.54 8.41 -19.86
N GLU A 261 -8.67 7.63 -20.48
CA GLU A 261 -8.97 6.23 -20.76
C GLU A 261 -8.98 5.40 -19.49
N PHE A 262 -8.05 5.64 -18.58
CA PHE A 262 -8.05 5.02 -17.26
C PHE A 262 -9.29 5.41 -16.46
N GLU A 263 -9.65 6.68 -16.43
CA GLU A 263 -10.85 7.18 -15.76
C GLU A 263 -12.08 6.44 -16.26
N THR A 264 -12.29 6.38 -17.56
CA THR A 264 -13.42 5.67 -18.18
C THR A 264 -13.43 4.19 -17.82
N THR A 265 -12.28 3.51 -17.92
CA THR A 265 -12.18 2.09 -17.63
C THR A 265 -12.46 1.78 -16.17
N ILE A 266 -11.86 2.56 -15.26
CA ILE A 266 -12.05 2.41 -13.81
C ILE A 266 -13.51 2.70 -13.44
N GLU A 267 -14.10 3.77 -13.99
CA GLU A 267 -15.48 4.14 -13.70
C GLU A 267 -16.45 3.03 -14.11
N GLN A 268 -16.33 2.53 -15.34
CA GLN A 268 -17.17 1.43 -15.82
C GLN A 268 -17.02 0.16 -14.96
N HIS A 269 -15.81 -0.14 -14.53
CA HIS A 269 -15.56 -1.30 -13.68
C HIS A 269 -16.14 -1.14 -12.28
N LEU A 270 -16.00 0.04 -11.67
CA LEU A 270 -16.49 0.33 -10.31
C LEU A 270 -18.02 0.53 -10.24
N GLN A 271 -18.67 0.77 -11.35
CA GLN A 271 -20.15 0.77 -11.42
C GLN A 271 -20.74 -0.63 -11.18
N GLN A 272 -19.91 -1.69 -11.25
CA GLN A 272 -20.31 -3.02 -10.84
C GLN A 272 -20.20 -3.13 -9.31
N ASN A 273 -21.33 -3.31 -8.62
CA ASN A 273 -21.41 -3.31 -7.15
C ASN A 273 -20.39 -4.21 -6.44
N SER A 274 -20.14 -5.41 -6.99
CA SER A 274 -19.17 -6.34 -6.41
C SER A 274 -17.73 -5.81 -6.42
N SER A 275 -17.36 -5.07 -7.47
CA SER A 275 -16.02 -4.48 -7.59
C SER A 275 -15.80 -3.36 -6.57
N LEU A 276 -16.83 -2.54 -6.35
CA LEU A 276 -16.79 -1.45 -5.39
C LEU A 276 -16.69 -1.96 -3.95
N ALA A 277 -17.52 -2.93 -3.58
CA ALA A 277 -17.51 -3.54 -2.27
C ALA A 277 -16.14 -4.19 -1.93
N ASN A 278 -15.56 -4.91 -2.88
CA ASN A 278 -14.23 -5.50 -2.73
C ASN A 278 -13.13 -4.45 -2.57
N MET A 279 -13.21 -3.36 -3.31
CA MET A 279 -12.27 -2.24 -3.21
C MET A 279 -12.32 -1.58 -1.84
N LEU A 280 -13.52 -1.40 -1.28
CA LEU A 280 -13.77 -0.83 0.04
C LEU A 280 -13.55 -1.80 1.19
N ARG A 281 -13.23 -3.06 0.88
CA ARG A 281 -13.01 -4.13 1.84
C ARG A 281 -14.21 -4.42 2.75
N PHE A 282 -15.41 -4.19 2.29
CA PHE A 282 -16.57 -4.75 2.97
C PHE A 282 -16.47 -6.27 2.96
N SER A 283 -16.72 -6.87 4.11
CA SER A 283 -16.71 -8.33 4.31
C SER A 283 -18.12 -8.83 4.65
N ASP A 284 -18.29 -10.14 4.66
CA ASP A 284 -19.58 -10.76 5.03
C ASP A 284 -19.98 -10.44 6.47
N LYS A 285 -19.01 -10.22 7.34
CA LYS A 285 -19.21 -9.77 8.72
C LYS A 285 -18.70 -8.34 8.89
N PRO A 286 -19.38 -7.51 9.71
CA PRO A 286 -18.86 -6.22 10.10
C PRO A 286 -17.55 -6.36 10.89
N TYR A 287 -16.76 -5.31 10.96
CA TYR A 287 -15.50 -5.32 11.70
C TYR A 287 -15.10 -3.92 12.18
N PHE A 288 -14.17 -3.86 13.12
CA PHE A 288 -13.57 -2.60 13.55
C PHE A 288 -12.35 -2.26 12.72
N TYR A 289 -12.24 -1.01 12.31
CA TYR A 289 -11.07 -0.46 11.65
C TYR A 289 -10.36 0.50 12.60
N LEU A 290 -9.16 0.15 13.02
CA LEU A 290 -8.35 0.94 13.95
C LEU A 290 -7.14 1.52 13.22
N SER A 291 -7.01 2.85 13.29
CA SER A 291 -5.84 3.57 12.77
C SER A 291 -5.31 4.57 13.79
N THR A 292 -4.26 5.30 13.46
CA THR A 292 -3.79 6.41 14.29
C THR A 292 -4.81 7.53 14.40
N SER A 293 -5.72 7.67 13.42
CA SER A 293 -6.76 8.72 13.37
C SER A 293 -8.04 8.39 14.14
N GLY A 294 -8.24 7.15 14.59
CA GLY A 294 -9.42 6.77 15.36
C GLY A 294 -9.85 5.32 15.17
N LEU A 295 -10.97 5.00 15.83
CA LEU A 295 -11.67 3.75 15.72
C LEU A 295 -12.96 3.94 14.92
N TYR A 296 -13.16 3.09 13.93
CA TYR A 296 -14.35 3.07 13.09
C TYR A 296 -14.98 1.66 13.14
N PHE A 297 -16.29 1.62 13.05
CA PHE A 297 -17.03 0.39 12.78
C PHE A 297 -17.40 0.35 11.30
N VAL A 298 -17.05 -0.74 10.63
CA VAL A 298 -17.28 -0.97 9.21
C VAL A 298 -18.40 -1.99 9.08
N PRO A 299 -19.54 -1.65 8.46
CA PRO A 299 -20.65 -2.56 8.30
C PRO A 299 -20.31 -3.73 7.38
N SER A 300 -21.11 -4.79 7.42
CA SER A 300 -21.00 -5.91 6.48
C SER A 300 -21.42 -5.50 5.07
N ILE A 301 -21.02 -6.28 4.07
CA ILE A 301 -21.40 -6.07 2.67
C ILE A 301 -22.92 -6.07 2.47
N SER A 302 -23.65 -6.89 3.24
CA SER A 302 -25.10 -6.96 3.19
C SER A 302 -25.81 -5.70 3.70
N GLU A 303 -25.15 -4.93 4.57
CA GLU A 303 -25.68 -3.68 5.13
C GLU A 303 -25.44 -2.46 4.21
N VAL A 304 -24.62 -2.62 3.16
CA VAL A 304 -24.23 -1.55 2.22
C VAL A 304 -24.48 -1.88 0.75
N GLN A 305 -25.45 -2.74 0.48
CA GLN A 305 -25.76 -3.25 -0.88
C GLN A 305 -26.06 -2.16 -1.91
N ASP A 306 -26.53 -1.00 -1.47
CA ASP A 306 -26.95 0.09 -2.35
C ASP A 306 -25.87 1.15 -2.59
N LEU A 307 -24.63 0.89 -2.22
CA LEU A 307 -23.55 1.83 -2.44
C LEU A 307 -23.23 1.96 -3.92
N ALA A 308 -23.21 3.21 -4.42
CA ALA A 308 -22.96 3.52 -5.82
C ALA A 308 -21.80 4.48 -6.01
N LEU A 309 -21.08 4.32 -7.12
CA LEU A 309 -20.16 5.32 -7.63
C LEU A 309 -20.97 6.45 -8.28
N ARG A 310 -20.82 7.67 -7.77
CA ARG A 310 -21.45 8.90 -8.31
C ARG A 310 -20.58 9.57 -9.36
N GLY A 311 -19.29 9.33 -9.34
CA GLY A 311 -18.35 9.84 -10.32
C GLY A 311 -16.90 9.52 -9.94
N LEU A 312 -16.06 9.59 -10.93
CA LEU A 312 -14.62 9.47 -10.80
C LEU A 312 -13.97 10.72 -11.36
N LYS A 313 -12.98 11.28 -10.69
CA LYS A 313 -12.26 12.46 -11.14
C LYS A 313 -10.76 12.18 -11.15
N TYR A 314 -10.12 12.54 -12.24
CA TYR A 314 -8.67 12.53 -12.32
C TYR A 314 -8.09 13.69 -11.50
N GLY A 315 -7.21 13.35 -10.56
CA GLY A 315 -6.46 14.32 -9.77
C GLY A 315 -5.13 14.69 -10.44
N THR A 316 -4.39 15.58 -9.82
CA THR A 316 -3.07 15.98 -10.32
C THR A 316 -2.07 14.84 -10.12
N PRO A 317 -1.38 14.36 -11.17
CA PRO A 317 -0.35 13.34 -11.03
C PRO A 317 0.86 13.89 -10.28
N ASP A 318 1.43 13.07 -9.42
CA ASP A 318 2.60 13.44 -8.61
C ASP A 318 3.94 12.97 -9.19
N GLY A 319 3.94 12.47 -10.43
CA GLY A 319 5.13 11.92 -11.10
C GLY A 319 5.48 10.48 -10.70
N THR A 320 4.80 9.89 -9.72
CA THR A 320 4.95 8.47 -9.35
C THR A 320 3.77 7.62 -9.76
N GLY A 321 2.66 8.24 -10.14
CA GLY A 321 1.43 7.57 -10.55
C GLY A 321 0.31 8.54 -10.86
N GLN A 322 -0.86 7.96 -11.04
CA GLN A 322 -2.10 8.68 -11.33
C GLN A 322 -3.01 8.59 -10.13
N LEU A 323 -3.55 9.74 -9.73
CA LEU A 323 -4.55 9.82 -8.68
C LEU A 323 -5.94 9.96 -9.31
N PHE A 324 -6.86 9.10 -8.89
CA PHE A 324 -8.26 9.21 -9.19
C PHE A 324 -9.03 9.36 -7.88
N VAL A 325 -10.02 10.24 -7.85
CA VAL A 325 -10.88 10.47 -6.70
C VAL A 325 -12.27 9.93 -7.03
N ALA A 326 -12.64 8.81 -6.41
CA ALA A 326 -13.96 8.22 -6.54
C ALA A 326 -14.92 8.88 -5.53
N GLN A 327 -16.07 9.33 -6.01
CA GLN A 327 -17.18 9.85 -5.21
C GLN A 327 -18.22 8.76 -5.01
N LEU A 328 -18.46 8.39 -3.76
CA LEU A 328 -19.29 7.27 -3.35
C LEU A 328 -20.47 7.78 -2.52
N ALA A 329 -21.67 7.29 -2.79
CA ALA A 329 -22.85 7.66 -2.03
C ALA A 329 -23.85 6.50 -1.93
N ARG A 330 -24.73 6.57 -0.94
CA ARG A 330 -25.97 5.78 -0.90
C ARG A 330 -26.99 6.38 -1.89
N PRO A 331 -27.94 5.59 -2.40
CA PRO A 331 -28.88 6.04 -3.45
C PRO A 331 -29.60 7.35 -3.12
N ASP A 332 -30.07 7.48 -1.89
CA ASP A 332 -30.91 8.60 -1.42
C ASP A 332 -30.08 9.72 -0.76
N SER A 333 -28.74 9.70 -0.89
CA SER A 333 -27.87 10.69 -0.28
C SER A 333 -27.25 11.61 -1.34
N GLU A 334 -27.36 12.92 -1.11
CA GLU A 334 -26.57 13.92 -1.85
C GLU A 334 -25.13 14.01 -1.35
N ALA A 335 -24.90 13.57 -0.10
CA ALA A 335 -23.59 13.60 0.53
C ALA A 335 -22.73 12.45 0.01
N VAL A 336 -21.48 12.74 -0.30
CA VAL A 336 -20.53 11.79 -0.87
C VAL A 336 -19.33 11.56 0.05
N ALA A 337 -18.91 10.30 0.16
CA ALA A 337 -17.58 9.95 0.60
C ALA A 337 -16.62 10.04 -0.59
N GLU A 338 -15.37 10.41 -0.33
CA GLU A 338 -14.34 10.47 -1.37
C GLU A 338 -13.23 9.48 -1.05
N LEU A 339 -12.80 8.76 -2.08
CA LEU A 339 -11.78 7.73 -1.98
C LEU A 339 -10.67 7.96 -2.99
N ASP A 340 -9.45 8.05 -2.53
CA ASP A 340 -8.28 8.15 -3.39
C ASP A 340 -7.88 6.79 -3.93
N ILE A 341 -7.89 6.63 -5.24
CA ILE A 341 -7.40 5.47 -5.97
C ILE A 341 -6.11 5.88 -6.68
N TYR A 342 -5.01 5.31 -6.23
CA TYR A 342 -3.69 5.68 -6.69
C TYR A 342 -3.08 4.54 -7.52
N VAL A 343 -2.95 4.76 -8.83
CA VAL A 343 -2.27 3.85 -9.75
C VAL A 343 -0.79 4.22 -9.76
N ARG A 344 0.03 3.47 -9.03
CA ARG A 344 1.41 3.80 -8.72
C ARG A 344 2.41 2.86 -9.37
N TYR A 345 3.50 3.42 -9.85
CA TYR A 345 4.64 2.69 -10.42
C TYR A 345 5.78 2.62 -9.39
N ALA A 346 5.83 1.54 -8.62
CA ALA A 346 6.72 1.42 -7.48
C ALA A 346 8.21 1.36 -7.85
N ASN A 347 8.54 0.78 -9.01
CA ASN A 347 9.94 0.54 -9.44
C ASN A 347 10.34 1.39 -10.65
N GLY A 348 9.77 2.60 -10.76
CA GLY A 348 10.14 3.55 -11.81
C GLY A 348 9.71 3.10 -13.19
N MET A 349 8.45 2.94 -13.48
CA MET A 349 7.83 2.80 -14.82
C MET A 349 8.49 1.84 -15.84
N PHE A 350 9.64 1.24 -15.52
CA PHE A 350 10.44 0.50 -16.50
C PHE A 350 10.31 -1.02 -16.38
N GLU A 351 9.96 -1.54 -15.23
CA GLU A 351 10.09 -2.97 -14.96
C GLU A 351 8.80 -3.70 -14.61
N THR A 352 7.75 -3.01 -14.15
CA THR A 352 6.59 -3.69 -13.58
C THR A 352 5.29 -2.99 -13.92
N ASN A 353 4.23 -3.79 -13.93
CA ASN A 353 2.87 -3.30 -13.88
C ASN A 353 2.67 -2.40 -12.65
N PRO A 354 1.84 -1.36 -12.77
CA PRO A 354 1.52 -0.51 -11.64
C PRO A 354 0.87 -1.31 -10.52
N THR A 355 1.01 -0.79 -9.30
CA THR A 355 0.24 -1.22 -8.15
C THR A 355 -0.89 -0.22 -7.92
N VAL A 356 -2.03 -0.70 -7.46
CA VAL A 356 -3.14 0.16 -7.09
C VAL A 356 -3.17 0.27 -5.58
N ARG A 357 -3.16 1.51 -5.09
CA ARG A 357 -3.32 1.80 -3.67
C ARG A 357 -4.63 2.54 -3.48
N VAL A 358 -5.51 1.98 -2.66
CA VAL A 358 -6.77 2.59 -2.25
C VAL A 358 -6.57 3.17 -0.85
N GLN A 359 -6.65 4.48 -0.73
CA GLN A 359 -6.29 5.18 0.51
C GLN A 359 -7.11 6.46 0.68
N THR A 360 -6.98 7.10 1.85
CA THR A 360 -7.57 8.42 2.12
C THR A 360 -9.06 8.45 1.88
N LEU A 361 -9.80 7.54 2.54
CA LEU A 361 -11.25 7.63 2.55
C LEU A 361 -11.68 8.82 3.42
N ARG A 362 -12.27 9.82 2.78
CA ARG A 362 -12.86 11.00 3.41
C ARG A 362 -14.36 10.83 3.60
N ASN A 363 -14.89 11.36 4.71
CA ASN A 363 -16.31 11.28 5.05
C ASN A 363 -16.88 9.85 5.03
N PRO A 364 -16.24 8.87 5.68
CA PRO A 364 -16.61 7.47 5.63
C PRO A 364 -18.03 7.20 6.16
N GLN A 365 -18.58 8.09 6.98
CA GLN A 365 -19.95 8.00 7.48
C GLN A 365 -21.02 8.01 6.35
N TYR A 366 -20.74 8.63 5.23
CA TYR A 366 -21.68 8.67 4.11
C TYR A 366 -21.80 7.34 3.35
N ILE A 367 -20.87 6.42 3.58
CA ILE A 367 -20.94 5.05 3.09
C ILE A 367 -21.21 4.04 4.19
N GLY A 368 -21.64 4.49 5.36
CA GLY A 368 -22.08 3.64 6.46
C GLY A 368 -21.02 3.30 7.50
N TRP A 369 -19.79 3.80 7.38
CA TRP A 369 -18.82 3.66 8.47
C TRP A 369 -19.22 4.56 9.63
N GLU A 370 -19.16 4.02 10.83
CA GLU A 370 -19.43 4.76 12.06
C GLU A 370 -18.12 5.07 12.78
N LYS A 371 -17.86 6.35 13.04
CA LYS A 371 -16.72 6.72 13.87
C LYS A 371 -17.11 6.57 15.34
N LEU A 372 -16.43 5.67 16.07
CA LEU A 372 -16.71 5.37 17.47
C LEU A 372 -15.86 6.21 18.43
N ALA A 373 -14.62 6.54 18.02
CA ALA A 373 -13.70 7.36 18.82
C ALA A 373 -12.52 7.92 18.00
#